data_1d3f3abee94cf11b9abaee9d83361aea
#
_entry.id   1d3f3abee94cf11b9abaee9d83361aea
#
_cell.length_a   1.000
_cell.length_b   1.000
_cell.length_c   1.000
_cell.angle_alpha   90.00
_cell.angle_beta   90.00
_cell.angle_gamma   90.00
#
_symmetry.space_group_name_H-M   'P 1'
#
loop_
_entity.id
_entity.type
_entity.pdbx_description
1 polymer ?
#
loop_
_entity_poly.entity_id
_entity_poly.type
_entity_poly.pdbx_seq_one_letter_code
_entity_poly.pdbx_strand_id
1 'polypeptide(L)'
;MLLSKRAEMFLPDQWPAYFSKTKGCKVWDLDGNEYTDMSIMGIGTNTLGYNHEEVDAAVMKTVAAGNMSTFNCPEEVYLAEKLIEIHPWADMARFARSGGEANAIAIRIARAASGKDKVAICGYHGWHDWYLAANLGDDNHLAGHLLSGLDPKGVPQNLRGTVYPFNYNNYAELEEIVNNNDIGVIKMEVMRNKGPEDNFLHRVRDLATKRGIVLIFDECTSGFRQTFGGIHKMYGVEPDMAMFGKALGNGYGITATIGRREIMESAQSTFISSTFWTERIGPTAALKTLEVMEREKSWERITETGTDIMARWQTLAHKHGLKINVAGLPSIASFGVDSPNALAYKTLITQEMLGKGYLSSNLIFSSLAHTPDVVDGYFNALDPIFGLIKECEQGRDVMALLKGPICHAGFKRLN
;
A
#
# COMPACT_ATOMS: atom_id res chain seq x y z
N MET A 1 -11.18 2.34 -15.43
CA MET A 1 -10.90 3.03 -14.13
C MET A 1 -10.25 2.04 -13.17
N LEU A 2 -9.29 2.49 -12.35
CA LEU A 2 -8.63 1.65 -11.34
C LEU A 2 -9.64 1.21 -10.26
N LEU A 3 -9.72 -0.08 -9.95
CA LEU A 3 -10.70 -0.64 -9.01
C LEU A 3 -10.70 0.07 -7.66
N SER A 4 -9.53 0.33 -7.07
CA SER A 4 -9.42 1.00 -5.77
C SER A 4 -9.80 2.49 -5.76
N LYS A 5 -10.14 3.08 -6.91
CA LYS A 5 -10.67 4.46 -7.06
C LYS A 5 -12.09 4.49 -7.62
N ARG A 6 -12.76 3.36 -7.74
CA ARG A 6 -14.14 3.32 -8.25
C ARG A 6 -15.12 3.79 -7.20
N ALA A 7 -16.14 4.52 -7.65
CA ALA A 7 -17.21 5.02 -6.77
C ALA A 7 -17.85 3.91 -5.94
N GLU A 8 -18.01 2.74 -6.53
CA GLU A 8 -18.64 1.57 -5.88
C GLU A 8 -17.90 1.08 -4.64
N MET A 9 -16.60 1.37 -4.51
CA MET A 9 -15.81 1.02 -3.32
C MET A 9 -16.01 1.99 -2.14
N PHE A 10 -16.57 3.17 -2.42
CA PHE A 10 -16.80 4.26 -1.46
C PHE A 10 -18.28 4.59 -1.33
N LEU A 11 -18.83 5.24 -2.33
CA LEU A 11 -20.24 5.65 -2.39
C LEU A 11 -20.71 5.52 -3.85
N PRO A 12 -21.41 4.44 -4.22
CA PRO A 12 -21.87 4.23 -5.58
C PRO A 12 -22.67 5.43 -6.09
N ASP A 13 -22.43 5.79 -7.36
CA ASP A 13 -23.08 6.87 -8.11
C ASP A 13 -22.94 8.30 -7.55
N GLN A 14 -22.29 8.49 -6.41
CA GLN A 14 -22.15 9.78 -5.74
C GLN A 14 -20.70 10.19 -5.47
N TRP A 15 -19.77 9.23 -5.40
CA TRP A 15 -18.35 9.53 -5.16
C TRP A 15 -17.75 10.28 -6.34
N PRO A 16 -17.05 11.43 -6.13
CA PRO A 16 -16.40 12.16 -7.21
C PRO A 16 -15.42 11.28 -7.98
N ALA A 17 -15.58 11.18 -9.29
CA ALA A 17 -14.77 10.27 -10.12
C ALA A 17 -13.48 10.91 -10.63
N TYR A 18 -13.48 12.23 -10.84
CA TYR A 18 -12.37 12.96 -11.45
C TYR A 18 -12.04 14.23 -10.68
N PHE A 19 -10.76 14.57 -10.64
CA PHE A 19 -10.29 15.82 -10.03
C PHE A 19 -9.71 16.76 -11.08
N SER A 20 -9.78 18.05 -10.82
CA SER A 20 -9.17 19.12 -11.62
C SER A 20 -7.85 19.58 -11.04
N LYS A 21 -7.75 19.61 -9.70
CA LYS A 21 -6.55 20.10 -9.00
C LYS A 21 -6.46 19.50 -7.60
N THR A 22 -5.24 19.46 -7.05
CA THR A 22 -4.97 19.03 -5.66
C THR A 22 -3.96 19.96 -5.00
N LYS A 23 -3.99 20.09 -3.66
CA LYS A 23 -2.97 20.77 -2.86
C LYS A 23 -3.03 20.35 -1.40
N GLY A 24 -1.91 19.94 -0.79
CA GLY A 24 -1.87 19.48 0.59
C GLY A 24 -2.74 18.23 0.79
N CYS A 25 -3.85 18.34 1.53
CA CYS A 25 -4.89 17.31 1.62
C CYS A 25 -6.21 17.73 0.91
N LYS A 26 -6.17 18.78 0.09
CA LYS A 26 -7.35 19.27 -0.64
C LYS A 26 -7.41 18.72 -2.05
N VAL A 27 -8.62 18.38 -2.49
CA VAL A 27 -8.94 17.90 -3.83
C VAL A 27 -10.13 18.69 -4.37
N TRP A 28 -10.04 19.15 -5.61
CA TRP A 28 -11.15 19.80 -6.31
C TRP A 28 -11.63 18.89 -7.45
N ASP A 29 -12.93 18.69 -7.53
CA ASP A 29 -13.54 17.97 -8.66
C ASP A 29 -13.63 18.85 -9.93
N LEU A 30 -14.24 18.31 -11.00
CA LEU A 30 -14.40 19.03 -12.26
C LEU A 30 -15.45 20.17 -12.18
N ASP A 31 -16.34 20.11 -11.21
CA ASP A 31 -17.37 21.15 -10.97
C ASP A 31 -16.86 22.26 -10.03
N GLY A 32 -15.62 22.13 -9.53
CA GLY A 32 -14.96 23.09 -8.67
C GLY A 32 -15.27 22.91 -7.17
N ASN A 33 -15.96 21.86 -6.77
CA ASN A 33 -16.17 21.55 -5.36
C ASN A 33 -14.87 21.15 -4.68
N GLU A 34 -14.60 21.73 -3.51
CA GLU A 34 -13.43 21.43 -2.70
C GLU A 34 -13.75 20.37 -1.65
N TYR A 35 -12.87 19.37 -1.54
CA TYR A 35 -12.92 18.34 -0.51
C TYR A 35 -11.60 18.24 0.25
N THR A 36 -11.70 17.90 1.55
CA THR A 36 -10.54 17.48 2.35
C THR A 36 -10.41 15.96 2.28
N ASP A 37 -9.29 15.46 1.77
CA ASP A 37 -9.03 14.01 1.71
C ASP A 37 -8.58 13.48 3.07
N MET A 38 -9.52 12.87 3.79
CA MET A 38 -9.33 12.09 5.01
C MET A 38 -9.58 10.61 4.70
N SER A 39 -9.02 10.12 3.58
CA SER A 39 -9.16 8.74 3.12
C SER A 39 -7.83 8.15 2.63
N ILE A 40 -7.66 7.93 1.35
CA ILE A 40 -6.56 7.13 0.81
C ILE A 40 -5.37 7.95 0.27
N MET A 41 -5.42 9.27 0.24
CA MET A 41 -4.32 10.14 -0.21
C MET A 41 -3.60 9.61 -1.47
N GLY A 42 -4.38 9.37 -2.55
CA GLY A 42 -3.86 8.79 -3.79
C GLY A 42 -3.42 7.32 -3.66
N ILE A 43 -4.05 6.55 -2.78
CA ILE A 43 -3.70 5.16 -2.40
C ILE A 43 -2.36 5.13 -1.65
N GLY A 44 -2.18 6.09 -0.75
CA GLY A 44 -1.01 6.18 0.12
C GLY A 44 0.27 6.65 -0.58
N THR A 45 0.15 7.32 -1.72
CA THR A 45 1.34 7.85 -2.41
C THR A 45 1.79 9.19 -1.83
N ASN A 46 0.87 10.03 -1.37
CA ASN A 46 1.15 11.44 -1.03
C ASN A 46 1.37 11.65 0.48
N THR A 47 2.43 11.07 1.02
CA THR A 47 2.77 11.20 2.45
C THR A 47 3.20 12.62 2.85
N LEU A 48 3.78 13.40 1.92
CA LEU A 48 4.13 14.80 2.13
C LEU A 48 2.97 15.76 1.83
N GLY A 49 1.85 15.24 1.33
CA GLY A 49 0.73 16.01 0.79
C GLY A 49 0.73 16.07 -0.72
N TYR A 50 -0.43 16.38 -1.29
CA TYR A 50 -0.62 16.58 -2.72
C TYR A 50 0.14 17.82 -3.20
N ASN A 51 0.68 17.76 -4.43
CA ASN A 51 1.32 18.89 -5.10
C ASN A 51 2.34 19.58 -4.16
N HIS A 52 3.31 18.78 -3.65
CA HIS A 52 4.35 19.27 -2.75
C HIS A 52 5.32 20.14 -3.52
N GLU A 53 5.46 21.42 -3.08
CA GLU A 53 6.13 22.47 -3.83
C GLU A 53 7.56 22.11 -4.23
N GLU A 54 8.37 21.60 -3.32
CA GLU A 54 9.78 21.28 -3.61
C GLU A 54 9.90 20.06 -4.54
N VAL A 55 9.04 19.05 -4.39
CA VAL A 55 9.05 17.88 -5.27
C VAL A 55 8.64 18.27 -6.67
N ASP A 56 7.57 19.05 -6.81
CA ASP A 56 7.07 19.49 -8.10
C ASP A 56 8.05 20.46 -8.79
N ALA A 57 8.70 21.37 -8.05
CA ALA A 57 9.71 22.26 -8.58
C ALA A 57 10.93 21.49 -9.13
N ALA A 58 11.39 20.46 -8.43
CA ALA A 58 12.47 19.59 -8.90
C ALA A 58 12.08 18.87 -10.20
N VAL A 59 10.87 18.33 -10.26
CA VAL A 59 10.34 17.64 -11.46
C VAL A 59 10.20 18.63 -12.63
N MET A 60 9.62 19.81 -12.42
CA MET A 60 9.48 20.82 -13.46
C MET A 60 10.84 21.24 -14.05
N LYS A 61 11.87 21.41 -13.20
CA LYS A 61 13.23 21.69 -13.64
C LYS A 61 13.78 20.54 -14.51
N THR A 62 13.53 19.32 -14.14
CA THR A 62 13.96 18.12 -14.90
C THR A 62 13.24 18.05 -16.25
N VAL A 63 11.93 18.29 -16.28
CA VAL A 63 11.13 18.32 -17.53
C VAL A 63 11.67 19.39 -18.47
N ALA A 64 11.97 20.59 -17.97
CA ALA A 64 12.53 21.68 -18.77
C ALA A 64 13.93 21.36 -19.33
N ALA A 65 14.72 20.53 -18.64
CA ALA A 65 16.04 20.09 -19.08
C ALA A 65 16.02 18.86 -20.01
N GLY A 66 14.87 18.23 -20.20
CA GLY A 66 14.68 17.02 -20.99
C GLY A 66 14.56 15.76 -20.13
N ASN A 67 13.45 15.05 -20.33
CA ASN A 67 13.09 13.88 -19.51
C ASN A 67 13.80 12.59 -19.92
N MET A 68 14.14 12.44 -21.21
CA MET A 68 14.69 11.19 -21.76
C MET A 68 15.64 11.45 -22.93
N SER A 69 16.68 10.65 -23.07
CA SER A 69 17.61 10.71 -24.17
C SER A 69 18.17 9.32 -24.50
N THR A 70 19.12 9.29 -25.47
CA THR A 70 19.92 8.08 -25.76
C THR A 70 20.87 7.70 -24.59
N PHE A 71 21.24 8.67 -23.76
CA PHE A 71 22.08 8.45 -22.59
C PHE A 71 21.21 8.18 -21.35
N ASN A 72 21.77 7.48 -20.36
CA ASN A 72 21.17 7.27 -19.06
C ASN A 72 21.18 8.56 -18.24
N CYS A 73 20.24 8.71 -17.32
CA CYS A 73 20.17 9.85 -16.42
C CYS A 73 20.96 9.59 -15.12
N PRO A 74 21.64 10.61 -14.57
CA PRO A 74 22.40 10.45 -13.33
C PRO A 74 21.49 10.24 -12.10
N GLU A 75 20.25 10.71 -12.15
CA GLU A 75 19.30 10.60 -11.03
C GLU A 75 18.99 9.15 -10.65
N GLU A 76 19.06 8.21 -11.60
CA GLU A 76 18.94 6.78 -11.29
C GLU A 76 20.09 6.29 -10.40
N VAL A 77 21.31 6.72 -10.69
CA VAL A 77 22.50 6.36 -9.91
C VAL A 77 22.39 6.97 -8.51
N TYR A 78 22.08 8.26 -8.40
CA TYR A 78 21.93 8.95 -7.12
C TYR A 78 20.83 8.35 -6.27
N LEU A 79 19.71 7.95 -6.89
CA LEU A 79 18.61 7.27 -6.16
C LEU A 79 19.04 5.88 -5.68
N ALA A 80 19.78 5.12 -6.49
CA ALA A 80 20.31 3.83 -6.09
C ALA A 80 21.25 3.96 -4.90
N GLU A 81 22.21 4.90 -4.96
CA GLU A 81 23.14 5.21 -3.87
C GLU A 81 22.39 5.60 -2.59
N LYS A 82 21.38 6.49 -2.69
CA LYS A 82 20.58 6.92 -1.52
C LYS A 82 19.80 5.77 -0.90
N LEU A 83 19.21 4.89 -1.70
CA LEU A 83 18.46 3.74 -1.18
C LEU A 83 19.38 2.71 -0.50
N ILE A 84 20.59 2.49 -1.02
CA ILE A 84 21.60 1.62 -0.41
C ILE A 84 22.16 2.25 0.88
N GLU A 85 22.39 3.57 0.91
CA GLU A 85 22.76 4.30 2.12
C GLU A 85 21.71 4.09 3.24
N ILE A 86 20.42 4.16 2.91
CA ILE A 86 19.30 3.95 3.85
C ILE A 86 19.22 2.48 4.28
N HIS A 87 19.62 1.54 3.42
CA HIS A 87 19.53 0.08 3.62
C HIS A 87 20.90 -0.60 3.41
N PRO A 88 21.85 -0.48 4.36
CA PRO A 88 23.24 -0.95 4.18
C PRO A 88 23.39 -2.46 3.92
N TRP A 89 22.33 -3.25 4.11
CA TRP A 89 22.30 -4.68 3.79
C TRP A 89 22.13 -4.95 2.27
N ALA A 90 21.69 -3.96 1.50
CA ALA A 90 21.53 -4.05 0.05
C ALA A 90 22.75 -3.46 -0.67
N ASP A 91 23.06 -3.98 -1.86
CA ASP A 91 24.18 -3.55 -2.70
C ASP A 91 23.75 -2.98 -4.04
N MET A 92 22.58 -3.35 -4.52
CA MET A 92 22.10 -3.04 -5.87
C MET A 92 20.63 -2.65 -5.87
N ALA A 93 20.25 -1.82 -6.85
CA ALA A 93 18.88 -1.37 -7.06
C ALA A 93 18.44 -1.51 -8.53
N ARG A 94 17.17 -1.74 -8.75
CA ARG A 94 16.48 -1.65 -10.04
C ARG A 94 15.19 -0.84 -9.90
N PHE A 95 14.92 -0.02 -10.92
CA PHE A 95 13.75 0.85 -10.90
C PHE A 95 12.69 0.42 -11.92
N ALA A 96 11.44 0.68 -11.58
CA ALA A 96 10.27 0.57 -12.45
C ALA A 96 9.28 1.68 -12.10
N ARG A 97 8.08 1.66 -12.67
CA ARG A 97 7.09 2.74 -12.49
C ARG A 97 5.89 2.31 -11.66
N SER A 98 5.60 1.02 -11.60
CA SER A 98 4.46 0.49 -10.86
C SER A 98 4.83 -0.66 -9.94
N GLY A 99 4.01 -0.86 -8.88
CA GLY A 99 4.24 -1.95 -7.93
C GLY A 99 4.16 -3.34 -8.57
N GLY A 100 3.28 -3.54 -9.55
CA GLY A 100 3.18 -4.79 -10.28
C GLY A 100 4.46 -5.13 -11.05
N GLU A 101 5.05 -4.15 -11.76
CA GLU A 101 6.33 -4.31 -12.45
C GLU A 101 7.46 -4.67 -11.48
N ALA A 102 7.61 -3.89 -10.39
CA ALA A 102 8.64 -4.15 -9.39
C ALA A 102 8.48 -5.54 -8.75
N ASN A 103 7.24 -5.98 -8.51
CA ASN A 103 6.94 -7.32 -8.05
C ASN A 103 7.37 -8.40 -9.06
N ALA A 104 7.07 -8.22 -10.34
CA ALA A 104 7.46 -9.15 -11.40
C ALA A 104 8.99 -9.20 -11.58
N ILE A 105 9.67 -8.04 -11.49
CA ILE A 105 11.13 -7.93 -11.49
C ILE A 105 11.74 -8.73 -10.33
N ALA A 106 11.27 -8.50 -9.10
CA ALA A 106 11.79 -9.17 -7.92
C ALA A 106 11.63 -10.69 -7.98
N ILE A 107 10.46 -11.17 -8.39
CA ILE A 107 10.20 -12.61 -8.56
C ILE A 107 11.08 -13.22 -9.64
N ARG A 108 11.27 -12.54 -10.77
CA ARG A 108 12.11 -13.05 -11.85
C ARG A 108 13.57 -13.15 -11.43
N ILE A 109 14.10 -12.14 -10.75
CA ILE A 109 15.47 -12.15 -10.20
C ILE A 109 15.64 -13.28 -9.19
N ALA A 110 14.69 -13.40 -8.23
CA ALA A 110 14.76 -14.40 -7.18
C ALA A 110 14.66 -15.85 -7.72
N ARG A 111 13.79 -16.09 -8.71
CA ARG A 111 13.74 -17.40 -9.41
C ARG A 111 15.04 -17.70 -10.15
N ALA A 112 15.61 -16.73 -10.83
CA ALA A 112 16.91 -16.91 -11.52
C ALA A 112 18.04 -17.18 -10.52
N ALA A 113 18.07 -16.49 -9.38
CA ALA A 113 19.05 -16.69 -8.33
C ALA A 113 18.92 -18.05 -7.62
N SER A 114 17.70 -18.46 -7.29
CA SER A 114 17.44 -19.73 -6.59
C SER A 114 17.45 -20.95 -7.51
N GLY A 115 17.28 -20.77 -8.83
CA GLY A 115 17.10 -21.86 -9.79
C GLY A 115 15.77 -22.62 -9.63
N LYS A 116 14.78 -22.06 -8.91
CA LYS A 116 13.52 -22.70 -8.57
C LYS A 116 12.33 -21.84 -8.95
N ASP A 117 11.22 -22.47 -9.34
CA ASP A 117 10.03 -21.80 -9.87
C ASP A 117 8.98 -21.43 -8.80
N LYS A 118 8.92 -22.20 -7.70
CA LYS A 118 7.83 -22.08 -6.72
C LYS A 118 8.06 -20.97 -5.72
N VAL A 119 6.97 -20.26 -5.39
CA VAL A 119 6.98 -19.08 -4.50
C VAL A 119 5.95 -19.27 -3.39
N ALA A 120 6.34 -19.09 -2.14
CA ALA A 120 5.41 -18.90 -1.02
C ALA A 120 5.14 -17.42 -0.84
N ILE A 121 3.85 -17.02 -0.69
CA ILE A 121 3.46 -15.60 -0.61
C ILE A 121 2.60 -15.31 0.61
N CYS A 122 2.77 -14.09 1.17
CA CYS A 122 1.86 -13.54 2.17
C CYS A 122 1.64 -12.04 1.94
N GLY A 123 0.41 -11.65 1.64
CA GLY A 123 0.05 -10.26 1.37
C GLY A 123 -0.35 -10.01 -0.08
N TYR A 124 -0.49 -8.73 -0.43
CA TYR A 124 -0.89 -8.29 -1.77
C TYR A 124 0.33 -7.86 -2.60
N HIS A 125 0.49 -8.45 -3.79
CA HIS A 125 1.67 -8.23 -4.62
C HIS A 125 1.36 -7.85 -6.07
N GLY A 126 0.25 -7.17 -6.30
CA GLY A 126 -0.14 -6.68 -7.62
C GLY A 126 -1.15 -7.56 -8.34
N TRP A 127 -1.10 -7.56 -9.68
CA TRP A 127 -2.11 -8.19 -10.54
C TRP A 127 -1.51 -9.07 -11.64
N HIS A 128 -0.18 -9.19 -11.70
CA HIS A 128 0.49 -9.97 -12.73
C HIS A 128 0.20 -11.47 -12.60
N ASP A 129 0.29 -12.18 -13.71
CA ASP A 129 -0.05 -13.61 -13.82
C ASP A 129 0.61 -14.46 -12.76
N TRP A 130 1.90 -14.20 -12.46
CA TRP A 130 2.64 -14.94 -11.45
C TRP A 130 1.96 -14.91 -10.05
N TYR A 131 1.32 -13.79 -9.69
CA TYR A 131 0.65 -13.62 -8.41
C TYR A 131 -0.77 -14.21 -8.43
N LEU A 132 -1.55 -13.89 -9.47
CA LEU A 132 -2.91 -14.41 -9.63
C LEU A 132 -2.94 -15.93 -9.87
N ALA A 133 -1.81 -16.54 -10.26
CA ALA A 133 -1.66 -17.99 -10.35
C ALA A 133 -2.00 -18.73 -9.05
N ALA A 134 -1.91 -18.07 -7.88
CA ALA A 134 -2.35 -18.62 -6.61
C ALA A 134 -3.85 -19.01 -6.60
N ASN A 135 -4.69 -18.27 -7.34
CA ASN A 135 -6.13 -18.53 -7.44
C ASN A 135 -6.51 -19.56 -8.54
N LEU A 136 -5.54 -20.12 -9.26
CA LEU A 136 -5.83 -21.18 -10.27
C LEU A 136 -6.15 -22.54 -9.64
N GLY A 137 -5.80 -22.76 -8.37
CA GLY A 137 -6.13 -24.00 -7.64
C GLY A 137 -7.48 -23.94 -6.96
N ASP A 138 -7.77 -22.78 -6.37
CA ASP A 138 -9.03 -22.42 -5.71
C ASP A 138 -9.18 -20.90 -5.87
N ASP A 139 -10.31 -20.44 -6.36
CA ASP A 139 -10.59 -19.04 -6.68
C ASP A 139 -10.51 -18.09 -5.46
N ASN A 140 -10.41 -18.63 -4.25
CA ASN A 140 -10.42 -17.90 -3.00
C ASN A 140 -9.07 -17.89 -2.26
N HIS A 141 -8.02 -18.53 -2.75
CA HIS A 141 -6.73 -18.59 -2.05
C HIS A 141 -6.14 -17.23 -1.65
N LEU A 142 -6.38 -16.18 -2.44
CA LEU A 142 -5.94 -14.81 -2.14
C LEU A 142 -6.97 -13.98 -1.36
N ALA A 143 -8.15 -14.51 -1.05
CA ALA A 143 -9.24 -13.74 -0.45
C ALA A 143 -8.89 -13.17 0.93
N GLY A 144 -8.06 -13.85 1.71
CA GLY A 144 -7.58 -13.40 3.01
C GLY A 144 -6.41 -12.41 2.98
N HIS A 145 -5.77 -12.19 1.81
CA HIS A 145 -4.52 -11.42 1.73
C HIS A 145 -4.72 -9.91 1.63
N LEU A 146 -5.71 -9.45 0.90
CA LEU A 146 -6.10 -8.04 0.84
C LEU A 146 -7.58 -7.87 0.63
N LEU A 147 -8.08 -8.38 -0.49
CA LEU A 147 -9.45 -8.21 -0.95
C LEU A 147 -9.93 -9.50 -1.60
N SER A 148 -11.15 -9.92 -1.25
CA SER A 148 -11.79 -11.05 -1.90
C SER A 148 -12.15 -10.77 -3.36
N GLY A 149 -12.21 -11.80 -4.20
CA GLY A 149 -12.71 -11.72 -5.56
C GLY A 149 -11.68 -11.34 -6.62
N LEU A 150 -10.38 -11.65 -6.38
CA LEU A 150 -9.34 -11.56 -7.41
C LEU A 150 -9.48 -12.73 -8.39
N ASP A 151 -10.24 -12.51 -9.48
CA ASP A 151 -10.52 -13.49 -10.52
C ASP A 151 -9.25 -13.78 -11.36
N PRO A 152 -8.78 -15.03 -11.45
CA PRO A 152 -7.60 -15.41 -12.24
C PRO A 152 -7.92 -15.59 -13.73
N LYS A 153 -9.08 -15.15 -14.21
CA LYS A 153 -9.47 -15.27 -15.61
C LYS A 153 -8.45 -14.61 -16.55
N GLY A 154 -7.94 -15.39 -17.49
CA GLY A 154 -6.89 -14.96 -18.41
C GLY A 154 -5.48 -15.35 -17.99
N VAL A 155 -5.28 -15.80 -16.74
CA VAL A 155 -4.00 -16.35 -16.29
C VAL A 155 -3.78 -17.74 -16.89
N PRO A 156 -2.60 -18.04 -17.47
CA PRO A 156 -2.32 -19.35 -18.08
C PRO A 156 -2.42 -20.49 -17.05
N GLN A 157 -3.15 -21.55 -17.38
CA GLN A 157 -3.40 -22.68 -16.49
C GLN A 157 -2.14 -23.46 -16.10
N ASN A 158 -1.10 -23.44 -16.92
CA ASN A 158 0.19 -24.08 -16.62
C ASN A 158 0.98 -23.39 -15.50
N LEU A 159 0.54 -22.22 -15.01
CA LEU A 159 1.09 -21.58 -13.81
C LEU A 159 0.49 -22.12 -12.51
N ARG A 160 -0.52 -23.00 -12.57
CA ARG A 160 -1.08 -23.65 -11.38
C ARG A 160 0.02 -24.40 -10.60
N GLY A 161 0.03 -24.21 -9.27
CA GLY A 161 1.01 -24.86 -8.40
C GLY A 161 2.41 -24.21 -8.42
N THR A 162 2.53 -23.00 -8.96
CA THR A 162 3.77 -22.21 -8.87
C THR A 162 3.77 -21.20 -7.73
N VAL A 163 2.61 -20.91 -7.12
CA VAL A 163 2.46 -19.92 -6.03
C VAL A 163 1.58 -20.49 -4.92
N TYR A 164 2.08 -20.40 -3.68
CA TYR A 164 1.49 -20.97 -2.48
C TYR A 164 1.24 -19.87 -1.45
N PRO A 165 0.00 -19.41 -1.25
CA PRO A 165 -0.32 -18.45 -0.20
C PRO A 165 -0.22 -19.07 1.19
N PHE A 166 0.25 -18.28 2.17
CA PHE A 166 0.18 -18.60 3.60
C PHE A 166 -0.31 -17.39 4.39
N ASN A 167 -0.87 -17.65 5.58
CA ASN A 167 -1.40 -16.61 6.44
C ASN A 167 -0.32 -15.97 7.30
N TYR A 168 -0.42 -14.65 7.51
CA TYR A 168 0.49 -13.89 8.38
C TYR A 168 0.41 -14.41 9.83
N ASN A 169 1.56 -14.51 10.50
CA ASN A 169 1.73 -15.13 11.82
C ASN A 169 1.47 -16.64 11.90
N ASN A 170 1.19 -17.31 10.78
CA ASN A 170 1.03 -18.77 10.73
C ASN A 170 2.32 -19.45 10.21
N TYR A 171 3.33 -19.52 11.07
CA TYR A 171 4.62 -20.12 10.70
C TYR A 171 4.49 -21.61 10.35
N ALA A 172 3.59 -22.35 11.02
CA ALA A 172 3.42 -23.79 10.78
C ALA A 172 2.94 -24.05 9.33
N GLU A 173 2.03 -23.24 8.82
CA GLU A 173 1.56 -23.30 7.43
C GLU A 173 2.70 -23.04 6.44
N LEU A 174 3.52 -22.01 6.67
CA LEU A 174 4.69 -21.73 5.83
C LEU A 174 5.69 -22.89 5.86
N GLU A 175 5.98 -23.44 7.04
CA GLU A 175 6.91 -24.55 7.19
C GLU A 175 6.40 -25.82 6.47
N GLU A 176 5.11 -26.11 6.54
CA GLU A 176 4.47 -27.18 5.79
C GLU A 176 4.61 -26.99 4.27
N ILE A 177 4.33 -25.80 3.77
CA ILE A 177 4.51 -25.45 2.34
C ILE A 177 5.95 -25.69 1.90
N VAL A 178 6.93 -25.20 2.68
CA VAL A 178 8.36 -25.34 2.36
C VAL A 178 8.83 -26.81 2.44
N ASN A 179 8.28 -27.60 3.36
CA ASN A 179 8.63 -29.03 3.49
C ASN A 179 8.07 -29.89 2.35
N ASN A 180 6.90 -29.55 1.83
CA ASN A 180 6.19 -30.34 0.82
C ASN A 180 6.42 -29.83 -0.63
N ASN A 181 7.13 -28.71 -0.81
CA ASN A 181 7.33 -28.12 -2.12
C ASN A 181 8.76 -27.61 -2.27
N ASP A 182 9.26 -27.62 -3.50
CA ASP A 182 10.58 -27.06 -3.83
C ASP A 182 10.49 -25.52 -3.97
N ILE A 183 10.30 -24.84 -2.81
CA ILE A 183 10.16 -23.38 -2.75
C ILE A 183 11.54 -22.73 -2.95
N GLY A 184 11.62 -21.78 -3.90
CA GLY A 184 12.81 -20.97 -4.15
C GLY A 184 12.72 -19.57 -3.59
N VAL A 185 11.50 -19.08 -3.35
CA VAL A 185 11.25 -17.71 -2.93
C VAL A 185 10.17 -17.66 -1.86
N ILE A 186 10.40 -16.91 -0.79
CA ILE A 186 9.36 -16.46 0.14
C ILE A 186 9.19 -14.96 -0.08
N LYS A 187 7.97 -14.52 -0.41
CA LYS A 187 7.65 -13.11 -0.60
C LYS A 187 6.50 -12.70 0.29
N MET A 188 6.70 -11.63 1.09
CA MET A 188 5.67 -11.19 2.02
C MET A 188 5.70 -9.69 2.29
N GLU A 189 4.57 -9.13 2.71
CA GLU A 189 4.53 -7.82 3.37
C GLU A 189 5.07 -7.98 4.80
N VAL A 190 5.85 -7.02 5.28
CA VAL A 190 6.43 -7.08 6.64
C VAL A 190 5.35 -6.89 7.69
N MET A 191 4.44 -5.95 7.46
CA MET A 191 3.29 -5.67 8.30
C MET A 191 2.25 -4.89 7.51
N ARG A 192 0.97 -5.14 7.78
CA ARG A 192 -0.14 -4.34 7.28
C ARG A 192 -1.23 -4.14 8.34
N ASN A 193 -1.92 -5.19 8.74
CA ASN A 193 -3.05 -5.14 9.66
C ASN A 193 -2.67 -5.51 11.09
N LYS A 194 -1.69 -6.41 11.24
CA LYS A 194 -1.15 -6.87 12.52
C LYS A 194 0.35 -6.86 12.48
N GLY A 195 0.98 -6.66 13.64
CA GLY A 195 2.41 -6.85 13.82
C GLY A 195 2.81 -8.33 13.84
N PRO A 196 4.12 -8.62 13.73
CA PRO A 196 4.63 -9.97 13.88
C PRO A 196 4.48 -10.43 15.34
N GLU A 197 3.95 -11.64 15.52
CA GLU A 197 3.82 -12.32 16.81
C GLU A 197 4.86 -13.44 16.91
N ASP A 198 5.24 -13.87 18.12
CA ASP A 198 6.12 -15.02 18.37
C ASP A 198 7.40 -15.06 17.52
N ASN A 199 8.06 -13.92 17.35
CA ASN A 199 9.26 -13.78 16.52
C ASN A 199 9.07 -14.22 15.05
N PHE A 200 7.85 -14.10 14.52
CA PHE A 200 7.47 -14.62 13.20
C PHE A 200 8.46 -14.24 12.09
N LEU A 201 8.85 -12.96 11.99
CA LEU A 201 9.77 -12.51 10.92
C LEU A 201 11.16 -13.13 11.05
N HIS A 202 11.70 -13.28 12.28
CA HIS A 202 12.98 -13.94 12.51
C HIS A 202 12.91 -15.42 12.13
N ARG A 203 11.84 -16.12 12.52
CA ARG A 203 11.62 -17.53 12.14
C ARG A 203 11.52 -17.71 10.63
N VAL A 204 10.87 -16.79 9.92
CA VAL A 204 10.80 -16.79 8.45
C VAL A 204 12.19 -16.59 7.85
N ARG A 205 12.98 -15.63 8.37
CA ARG A 205 14.38 -15.40 7.91
C ARG A 205 15.24 -16.63 8.13
N ASP A 206 15.17 -17.23 9.32
CA ASP A 206 15.93 -18.43 9.66
C ASP A 206 15.58 -19.62 8.75
N LEU A 207 14.29 -19.83 8.50
CA LEU A 207 13.82 -20.86 7.57
C LEU A 207 14.37 -20.63 6.16
N ALA A 208 14.26 -19.39 5.65
CA ALA A 208 14.75 -19.03 4.34
C ALA A 208 16.26 -19.27 4.22
N THR A 209 17.03 -18.82 5.21
CA THR A 209 18.49 -19.05 5.26
C THR A 209 18.84 -20.53 5.29
N LYS A 210 18.20 -21.31 6.17
CA LYS A 210 18.46 -22.75 6.31
C LYS A 210 18.15 -23.55 5.04
N ARG A 211 17.15 -23.12 4.25
CA ARG A 211 16.69 -23.81 3.05
C ARG A 211 17.25 -23.24 1.74
N GLY A 212 18.08 -22.19 1.80
CA GLY A 212 18.60 -21.50 0.62
C GLY A 212 17.47 -20.85 -0.22
N ILE A 213 16.47 -20.30 0.46
CA ILE A 213 15.30 -19.62 -0.15
C ILE A 213 15.54 -18.11 -0.15
N VAL A 214 15.27 -17.45 -1.26
CA VAL A 214 15.34 -15.97 -1.35
C VAL A 214 14.17 -15.36 -0.61
N LEU A 215 14.43 -14.54 0.41
CA LEU A 215 13.41 -13.80 1.15
C LEU A 215 13.24 -12.40 0.56
N ILE A 216 12.01 -12.07 0.16
CA ILE A 216 11.64 -10.76 -0.37
C ILE A 216 10.63 -10.09 0.56
N PHE A 217 10.93 -8.86 1.03
CA PHE A 217 9.96 -8.03 1.71
C PHE A 217 9.33 -7.02 0.74
N ASP A 218 8.00 -7.06 0.63
CA ASP A 218 7.23 -6.06 -0.11
C ASP A 218 6.90 -4.88 0.80
N GLU A 219 7.69 -3.83 0.65
CA GLU A 219 7.56 -2.58 1.39
C GLU A 219 6.87 -1.46 0.56
N CYS A 220 6.22 -1.83 -0.55
CA CYS A 220 5.51 -0.85 -1.38
C CYS A 220 4.43 -0.09 -0.60
N THR A 221 3.83 -0.71 0.42
CA THR A 221 2.80 -0.09 1.27
C THR A 221 3.38 0.46 2.57
N SER A 222 4.28 -0.26 3.22
CA SER A 222 4.83 0.06 4.54
C SER A 222 6.05 0.97 4.52
N GLY A 223 6.83 0.95 3.45
CA GLY A 223 8.07 1.72 3.35
C GLY A 223 7.89 3.23 3.52
N PHE A 224 8.84 3.84 4.21
CA PHE A 224 8.91 5.28 4.51
C PHE A 224 7.75 5.84 5.35
N ARG A 225 7.07 4.99 6.13
CA ARG A 225 5.91 5.41 6.94
C ARG A 225 6.13 5.39 8.44
N GLN A 226 6.88 4.43 8.96
CA GLN A 226 7.23 4.35 10.39
C GLN A 226 8.73 4.39 10.64
N THR A 227 9.51 4.24 9.59
CA THR A 227 10.97 4.39 9.57
C THR A 227 11.39 5.15 8.34
N PHE A 228 12.56 5.75 8.35
CA PHE A 228 13.19 6.21 7.12
C PHE A 228 13.79 5.00 6.41
N GLY A 229 13.00 4.44 5.50
CA GLY A 229 13.27 3.17 4.80
C GLY A 229 12.18 2.12 5.01
N GLY A 230 12.58 0.85 4.95
CA GLY A 230 11.67 -0.27 5.17
C GLY A 230 11.32 -0.48 6.64
N ILE A 231 10.08 -0.87 6.92
CA ILE A 231 9.61 -1.14 8.29
C ILE A 231 10.31 -2.37 8.89
N HIS A 232 10.89 -3.26 8.09
CA HIS A 232 11.69 -4.41 8.55
C HIS A 232 12.84 -3.99 9.48
N LYS A 233 13.35 -2.75 9.34
CA LYS A 233 14.39 -2.17 10.20
C LYS A 233 13.97 -2.13 11.68
N MET A 234 12.67 -1.93 11.97
CA MET A 234 12.15 -1.93 13.34
C MET A 234 12.26 -3.30 14.03
N TYR A 235 12.28 -4.35 13.23
CA TYR A 235 12.33 -5.73 13.71
C TYR A 235 13.73 -6.34 13.66
N GLY A 236 14.72 -5.62 13.11
CA GLY A 236 16.08 -6.12 12.95
C GLY A 236 16.20 -7.34 12.02
N VAL A 237 15.28 -7.49 11.06
CA VAL A 237 15.26 -8.62 10.12
C VAL A 237 15.57 -8.12 8.72
N GLU A 238 16.68 -8.54 8.16
CA GLU A 238 17.12 -8.17 6.82
C GLU A 238 16.68 -9.22 5.80
N PRO A 239 15.98 -8.82 4.72
CA PRO A 239 15.66 -9.71 3.60
C PRO A 239 16.85 -9.85 2.66
N ASP A 240 16.71 -10.70 1.64
CA ASP A 240 17.63 -10.75 0.51
C ASP A 240 17.29 -9.68 -0.53
N MET A 241 16.01 -9.32 -0.63
CA MET A 241 15.51 -8.24 -1.49
C MET A 241 14.36 -7.51 -0.80
N ALA A 242 14.22 -6.22 -1.07
CA ALA A 242 13.04 -5.44 -0.68
C ALA A 242 12.56 -4.55 -1.82
N MET A 243 11.26 -4.20 -1.76
CA MET A 243 10.64 -3.38 -2.79
C MET A 243 9.95 -2.17 -2.18
N PHE A 244 10.13 -1.02 -2.83
CA PHE A 244 9.54 0.26 -2.42
C PHE A 244 8.73 0.88 -3.56
N GLY A 245 7.73 1.66 -3.20
CA GLY A 245 6.89 2.38 -4.14
C GLY A 245 6.01 3.39 -3.40
N LYS A 246 4.86 3.72 -3.95
CA LYS A 246 3.87 4.64 -3.34
C LYS A 246 4.51 5.90 -2.74
N ALA A 247 4.80 5.89 -1.42
CA ALA A 247 5.38 7.02 -0.71
C ALA A 247 6.71 7.50 -1.30
N LEU A 248 7.50 6.61 -1.93
CA LEU A 248 8.79 6.91 -2.50
C LEU A 248 8.77 8.08 -3.50
N GLY A 249 7.71 8.19 -4.31
CA GLY A 249 7.59 9.22 -5.35
C GLY A 249 6.66 10.38 -5.00
N ASN A 250 6.01 10.38 -3.86
CA ASN A 250 5.01 11.36 -3.43
C ASN A 250 4.00 11.75 -4.54
N GLY A 251 3.45 10.74 -5.23
CA GLY A 251 2.48 10.91 -6.32
C GLY A 251 3.05 10.66 -7.70
N TYR A 252 4.37 10.74 -7.88
CA TYR A 252 5.05 10.40 -9.13
C TYR A 252 5.32 8.89 -9.24
N GLY A 253 5.25 8.35 -10.47
CA GLY A 253 5.41 6.94 -10.74
C GLY A 253 6.86 6.47 -10.64
N ILE A 254 7.26 5.93 -9.52
CA ILE A 254 8.55 5.29 -9.28
C ILE A 254 8.43 4.14 -8.30
N THR A 255 9.14 3.05 -8.57
CA THR A 255 9.33 1.92 -7.66
C THR A 255 10.77 1.45 -7.71
N ALA A 256 11.24 0.92 -6.60
CA ALA A 256 12.59 0.36 -6.48
C ALA A 256 12.53 -1.07 -5.97
N THR A 257 13.35 -1.94 -6.56
CA THR A 257 13.71 -3.26 -6.05
C THR A 257 15.18 -3.20 -5.67
N ILE A 258 15.49 -3.33 -4.38
CA ILE A 258 16.86 -3.35 -3.87
C ILE A 258 17.18 -4.74 -3.34
N GLY A 259 18.46 -5.10 -3.28
CA GLY A 259 18.83 -6.41 -2.75
C GLY A 259 20.35 -6.65 -2.67
N ARG A 260 20.70 -7.77 -2.05
CA ARG A 260 22.07 -8.25 -1.92
C ARG A 260 22.65 -8.56 -3.29
N ARG A 261 23.92 -8.26 -3.49
CA ARG A 261 24.63 -8.46 -4.77
C ARG A 261 24.48 -9.88 -5.29
N GLU A 262 24.67 -10.87 -4.44
CA GLU A 262 24.62 -12.29 -4.80
C GLU A 262 23.27 -12.73 -5.41
N ILE A 263 22.19 -12.06 -5.06
CA ILE A 263 20.86 -12.29 -5.63
C ILE A 263 20.64 -11.40 -6.85
N MET A 264 20.95 -10.11 -6.73
CA MET A 264 20.65 -9.11 -7.76
C MET A 264 21.48 -9.29 -9.04
N GLU A 265 22.69 -9.85 -8.96
CA GLU A 265 23.53 -10.18 -10.13
C GLU A 265 22.80 -11.12 -11.12
N SER A 266 21.88 -11.96 -10.63
CA SER A 266 21.06 -12.82 -11.50
C SER A 266 20.20 -12.02 -12.48
N ALA A 267 19.96 -10.72 -12.24
CA ALA A 267 19.31 -9.83 -13.19
C ALA A 267 20.09 -9.66 -14.51
N GLN A 268 21.39 -9.90 -14.50
CA GLN A 268 22.25 -9.81 -15.70
C GLN A 268 22.06 -11.00 -16.64
N SER A 269 21.61 -12.14 -16.11
CA SER A 269 21.40 -13.38 -16.88
C SER A 269 19.96 -13.56 -17.36
N THR A 270 19.05 -12.64 -17.05
CA THR A 270 17.63 -12.68 -17.47
C THR A 270 17.22 -11.38 -18.12
N PHE A 271 16.31 -11.45 -19.11
CA PHE A 271 15.84 -10.26 -19.81
C PHE A 271 14.80 -9.51 -18.97
N ILE A 272 15.20 -8.33 -18.48
CA ILE A 272 14.34 -7.39 -17.73
C ILE A 272 14.58 -6.00 -18.31
N SER A 273 13.62 -5.46 -19.06
CA SER A 273 13.78 -4.18 -19.75
C SER A 273 12.44 -3.50 -20.00
N SER A 274 12.43 -2.17 -19.98
CA SER A 274 11.33 -1.35 -20.43
C SER A 274 11.83 0.03 -20.85
N THR A 275 11.23 0.60 -21.90
CA THR A 275 11.62 1.87 -22.50
C THR A 275 11.62 3.02 -21.48
N PHE A 276 10.57 3.12 -20.67
CA PHE A 276 10.38 4.28 -19.77
C PHE A 276 10.99 4.10 -18.38
N TRP A 277 11.71 3.04 -18.11
CA TRP A 277 12.38 2.90 -16.80
C TRP A 277 13.56 3.83 -16.63
N THR A 278 14.11 4.38 -17.72
CA THR A 278 15.25 5.30 -17.74
C THR A 278 14.84 6.78 -17.87
N GLU A 279 13.55 7.12 -17.71
CA GLU A 279 13.10 8.51 -17.68
C GLU A 279 13.45 9.16 -16.32
N ARG A 280 13.66 10.48 -16.32
CA ARG A 280 14.22 11.21 -15.18
C ARG A 280 13.22 11.66 -14.13
N ILE A 281 11.93 11.80 -14.47
CA ILE A 281 10.89 12.36 -13.59
C ILE A 281 10.77 11.52 -12.31
N GLY A 282 10.63 10.19 -12.45
CA GLY A 282 10.49 9.29 -11.32
C GLY A 282 11.65 9.35 -10.33
N PRO A 283 12.91 9.16 -10.76
CA PRO A 283 14.09 9.28 -9.90
C PRO A 283 14.26 10.66 -9.27
N THR A 284 14.04 11.74 -10.03
CA THR A 284 14.08 13.11 -9.50
C THR A 284 13.06 13.33 -8.38
N ALA A 285 11.82 12.90 -8.62
CA ALA A 285 10.76 13.01 -7.61
C ALA A 285 11.11 12.22 -6.35
N ALA A 286 11.61 10.98 -6.50
CA ALA A 286 12.02 10.15 -5.38
C ALA A 286 13.15 10.77 -4.56
N LEU A 287 14.21 11.26 -5.21
CA LEU A 287 15.33 11.92 -4.54
C LEU A 287 14.86 13.13 -3.71
N LYS A 288 14.04 14.00 -4.31
CA LYS A 288 13.52 15.18 -3.59
C LYS A 288 12.54 14.78 -2.49
N THR A 289 11.73 13.75 -2.72
CA THR A 289 10.82 13.19 -1.69
C THR A 289 11.61 12.66 -0.49
N LEU A 290 12.69 11.90 -0.72
CA LEU A 290 13.54 11.37 0.36
C LEU A 290 14.24 12.51 1.12
N GLU A 291 14.75 13.53 0.43
CA GLU A 291 15.36 14.71 1.05
C GLU A 291 14.37 15.43 1.99
N VAL A 292 13.14 15.66 1.53
CA VAL A 292 12.09 16.30 2.34
C VAL A 292 11.69 15.39 3.51
N MET A 293 11.49 14.11 3.25
CA MET A 293 11.15 13.14 4.32
C MET A 293 12.18 13.13 5.44
N GLU A 294 13.47 13.08 5.09
CA GLU A 294 14.58 13.06 6.04
C GLU A 294 14.62 14.36 6.87
N ARG A 295 14.54 15.51 6.22
CA ARG A 295 14.52 16.82 6.87
C ARG A 295 13.34 17.00 7.82
N GLU A 296 12.14 16.64 7.37
CA GLU A 296 10.89 16.81 8.13
C GLU A 296 10.62 15.68 9.11
N LYS A 297 11.43 14.60 9.08
CA LYS A 297 11.16 13.35 9.80
C LYS A 297 9.71 12.87 9.58
N SER A 298 9.29 12.86 8.33
CA SER A 298 7.89 12.67 7.95
C SER A 298 7.29 11.38 8.53
N TRP A 299 8.08 10.29 8.62
CA TRP A 299 7.65 9.02 9.17
C TRP A 299 7.25 9.10 10.65
N GLU A 300 7.94 9.93 11.45
CA GLU A 300 7.58 10.15 12.86
C GLU A 300 6.25 10.90 12.94
N ARG A 301 6.12 12.00 12.21
CA ARG A 301 4.95 12.88 12.21
C ARG A 301 3.69 12.18 11.70
N ILE A 302 3.74 11.46 10.57
CA ILE A 302 2.57 10.73 10.06
C ILE A 302 2.19 9.54 10.94
N THR A 303 3.16 8.94 11.65
CA THR A 303 2.89 7.89 12.65
C THR A 303 2.19 8.48 13.87
N GLU A 304 2.66 9.63 14.38
CA GLU A 304 2.03 10.33 15.49
C GLU A 304 0.59 10.74 15.14
N THR A 305 0.39 11.39 13.98
CA THR A 305 -0.93 11.76 13.48
C THR A 305 -1.87 10.55 13.37
N GLY A 306 -1.39 9.44 12.82
CA GLY A 306 -2.19 8.22 12.70
C GLY A 306 -2.51 7.57 14.05
N THR A 307 -1.58 7.62 15.00
CA THR A 307 -1.79 7.12 16.37
C THR A 307 -2.87 7.94 17.07
N ASP A 308 -2.83 9.28 16.96
CA ASP A 308 -3.87 10.18 17.48
C ASP A 308 -5.24 9.85 16.86
N ILE A 309 -5.29 9.70 15.55
CA ILE A 309 -6.53 9.33 14.84
C ILE A 309 -7.11 8.00 15.36
N MET A 310 -6.28 6.97 15.53
CA MET A 310 -6.70 5.67 16.05
C MET A 310 -7.28 5.78 17.47
N ALA A 311 -6.61 6.53 18.35
CA ALA A 311 -7.05 6.77 19.73
C ALA A 311 -8.38 7.56 19.76
N ARG A 312 -8.50 8.57 18.91
CA ARG A 312 -9.73 9.40 18.82
C ARG A 312 -10.92 8.64 18.26
N TRP A 313 -10.72 7.71 17.31
CA TRP A 313 -11.81 6.82 16.89
C TRP A 313 -12.32 5.96 18.03
N GLN A 314 -11.45 5.39 18.85
CA GLN A 314 -11.84 4.60 20.02
C GLN A 314 -12.59 5.46 21.05
N THR A 315 -12.07 6.66 21.33
CA THR A 315 -12.72 7.62 22.25
C THR A 315 -14.12 8.00 21.75
N LEU A 316 -14.25 8.28 20.46
CA LEU A 316 -15.52 8.63 19.84
C LEU A 316 -16.51 7.47 19.88
N ALA A 317 -16.07 6.26 19.58
CA ALA A 317 -16.88 5.06 19.68
C ALA A 317 -17.36 4.82 21.13
N HIS A 318 -16.47 4.97 22.11
CA HIS A 318 -16.83 4.87 23.53
C HIS A 318 -17.87 5.92 23.94
N LYS A 319 -17.70 7.18 23.51
CA LYS A 319 -18.66 8.29 23.75
C LYS A 319 -20.08 7.92 23.31
N HIS A 320 -20.21 7.26 22.17
CA HIS A 320 -21.50 6.86 21.60
C HIS A 320 -21.93 5.43 21.98
N GLY A 321 -21.14 4.71 22.79
CA GLY A 321 -21.41 3.32 23.18
C GLY A 321 -21.44 2.37 21.98
N LEU A 322 -20.57 2.60 20.99
CA LEU A 322 -20.32 1.71 19.85
C LEU A 322 -19.10 0.81 20.10
N LYS A 323 -19.14 -0.37 19.53
CA LYS A 323 -17.96 -1.27 19.47
C LYS A 323 -17.32 -1.15 18.10
N ILE A 324 -16.03 -0.82 18.08
CA ILE A 324 -15.24 -0.76 16.84
C ILE A 324 -13.95 -1.57 16.99
N ASN A 325 -13.46 -2.09 15.88
CA ASN A 325 -12.13 -2.68 15.76
C ASN A 325 -11.23 -1.71 15.00
N VAL A 326 -10.18 -1.22 15.65
CA VAL A 326 -9.18 -0.35 15.01
C VAL A 326 -7.95 -1.19 14.67
N ALA A 327 -7.45 -1.09 13.45
CA ALA A 327 -6.35 -1.91 12.94
C ALA A 327 -5.48 -1.14 11.93
N GLY A 328 -4.36 -1.73 11.56
CA GLY A 328 -3.41 -1.23 10.57
C GLY A 328 -2.18 -0.59 11.19
N LEU A 329 -1.24 -0.20 10.33
CA LEU A 329 -0.15 0.70 10.71
C LEU A 329 -0.75 2.05 11.11
N PRO A 330 -0.21 2.77 12.11
CA PRO A 330 -0.75 4.09 12.47
C PRO A 330 -0.91 5.02 11.27
N SER A 331 0.09 5.06 10.38
CA SER A 331 0.02 5.86 9.15
C SER A 331 -0.93 5.31 8.07
N ILE A 332 -1.53 4.13 8.28
CA ILE A 332 -2.52 3.49 7.39
C ILE A 332 -3.60 2.87 8.27
N ALA A 333 -4.23 3.70 9.08
CA ALA A 333 -5.20 3.26 10.06
C ALA A 333 -6.56 2.97 9.45
N SER A 334 -7.25 1.98 10.00
CA SER A 334 -8.62 1.67 9.65
C SER A 334 -9.44 1.29 10.88
N PHE A 335 -10.75 1.44 10.78
CA PHE A 335 -11.67 0.91 11.78
C PHE A 335 -12.87 0.23 11.13
N GLY A 336 -13.50 -0.68 11.86
CA GLY A 336 -14.76 -1.31 11.48
C GLY A 336 -15.72 -1.31 12.67
N VAL A 337 -16.99 -1.01 12.44
CA VAL A 337 -18.02 -1.18 13.47
C VAL A 337 -18.29 -2.67 13.62
N ASP A 338 -18.28 -3.17 14.86
CA ASP A 338 -18.58 -4.56 15.19
C ASP A 338 -20.10 -4.79 15.13
N SER A 339 -20.63 -4.96 13.91
CA SER A 339 -22.04 -5.08 13.63
C SER A 339 -22.28 -5.84 12.33
N PRO A 340 -23.41 -6.58 12.20
CA PRO A 340 -23.86 -7.14 10.92
C PRO A 340 -24.05 -6.08 9.83
N ASN A 341 -24.32 -4.82 10.21
CA ASN A 341 -24.54 -3.70 9.31
C ASN A 341 -23.25 -2.91 9.00
N ALA A 342 -22.06 -3.43 9.32
CA ALA A 342 -20.79 -2.72 9.19
C ALA A 342 -20.57 -2.07 7.82
N LEU A 343 -20.97 -2.73 6.73
CA LEU A 343 -20.82 -2.22 5.38
C LEU A 343 -21.79 -1.07 5.08
N ALA A 344 -23.03 -1.15 5.59
CA ALA A 344 -24.01 -0.08 5.50
C ALA A 344 -23.54 1.15 6.31
N TYR A 345 -22.96 0.94 7.50
CA TYR A 345 -22.37 2.03 8.31
C TYR A 345 -21.16 2.67 7.64
N LYS A 346 -20.30 1.87 7.01
CA LYS A 346 -19.22 2.42 6.18
C LYS A 346 -19.76 3.32 5.08
N THR A 347 -20.82 2.90 4.40
CA THR A 347 -21.48 3.68 3.34
C THR A 347 -22.09 4.96 3.88
N LEU A 348 -22.78 4.89 5.04
CA LEU A 348 -23.36 6.02 5.72
C LEU A 348 -22.30 7.05 6.13
N ILE A 349 -21.18 6.61 6.72
CA ILE A 349 -20.04 7.48 7.05
C ILE A 349 -19.57 8.20 5.80
N THR A 350 -19.32 7.46 4.72
CA THR A 350 -18.84 8.04 3.46
C THR A 350 -19.82 9.06 2.90
N GLN A 351 -21.12 8.76 2.90
CA GLN A 351 -22.18 9.64 2.43
C GLN A 351 -22.25 10.96 3.22
N GLU A 352 -22.32 10.84 4.54
CA GLU A 352 -22.47 12.01 5.41
C GLU A 352 -21.21 12.88 5.45
N MET A 353 -20.02 12.26 5.43
CA MET A 353 -18.77 12.98 5.36
C MET A 353 -18.58 13.70 4.02
N LEU A 354 -18.95 13.06 2.90
CA LEU A 354 -18.94 13.70 1.58
C LEU A 354 -19.81 14.96 1.57
N GLY A 355 -21.02 14.88 2.15
CA GLY A 355 -21.93 16.03 2.30
C GLY A 355 -21.36 17.18 3.15
N LYS A 356 -20.31 16.92 3.94
CA LYS A 356 -19.57 17.90 4.76
C LYS A 356 -18.26 18.34 4.13
N GLY A 357 -17.99 17.96 2.88
CA GLY A 357 -16.76 18.31 2.16
C GLY A 357 -15.53 17.45 2.49
N TYR A 358 -15.72 16.23 2.99
CA TYR A 358 -14.65 15.29 3.27
C TYR A 358 -14.71 14.08 2.33
N LEU A 359 -13.60 13.77 1.65
CA LEU A 359 -13.39 12.45 1.09
C LEU A 359 -12.97 11.54 2.23
N SER A 360 -13.89 10.77 2.78
CA SER A 360 -13.67 9.95 3.96
C SER A 360 -14.43 8.64 3.88
N SER A 361 -13.92 7.63 4.56
CA SER A 361 -14.52 6.32 4.75
C SER A 361 -14.10 5.82 6.14
N ASN A 362 -13.82 4.53 6.28
CA ASN A 362 -13.34 3.90 7.50
C ASN A 362 -11.82 3.64 7.49
N LEU A 363 -11.06 4.35 6.67
CA LEU A 363 -9.65 4.14 6.41
C LEU A 363 -8.98 5.49 6.15
N ILE A 364 -7.85 5.77 6.79
CA ILE A 364 -7.05 6.97 6.57
C ILE A 364 -5.59 6.60 6.33
N PHE A 365 -5.03 7.11 5.23
CA PHE A 365 -3.59 7.13 4.98
C PHE A 365 -3.07 8.50 5.42
N SER A 366 -2.38 8.56 6.55
CA SER A 366 -1.86 9.81 7.13
C SER A 366 -0.83 10.48 6.24
N SER A 367 -0.85 11.80 6.22
CA SER A 367 0.02 12.69 5.45
C SER A 367 0.45 13.85 6.32
N LEU A 368 1.58 14.49 6.01
CA LEU A 368 2.01 15.74 6.67
C LEU A 368 0.98 16.87 6.50
N ALA A 369 0.13 16.79 5.48
CA ALA A 369 -0.93 17.76 5.27
C ALA A 369 -2.15 17.57 6.20
N HIS A 370 -2.22 16.49 6.96
CA HIS A 370 -3.21 16.27 8.01
C HIS A 370 -2.75 16.96 9.30
N THR A 371 -2.83 18.30 9.29
CA THR A 371 -2.50 19.12 10.47
C THR A 371 -3.51 18.88 11.61
N PRO A 372 -3.19 19.25 12.87
CA PRO A 372 -4.14 19.14 13.98
C PRO A 372 -5.52 19.74 13.68
N ASP A 373 -5.57 20.93 13.07
CA ASP A 373 -6.83 21.58 12.70
C ASP A 373 -7.66 20.77 11.69
N VAL A 374 -6.99 20.13 10.72
CA VAL A 374 -7.64 19.24 9.75
C VAL A 374 -8.22 18.01 10.44
N VAL A 375 -7.45 17.42 11.34
CA VAL A 375 -7.88 16.24 12.12
C VAL A 375 -9.02 16.61 13.06
N ASP A 376 -8.96 17.77 13.72
CA ASP A 376 -10.05 18.27 14.59
C ASP A 376 -11.33 18.50 13.79
N GLY A 377 -11.23 19.15 12.63
CA GLY A 377 -12.38 19.36 11.74
C GLY A 377 -13.02 18.04 11.30
N TYR A 378 -12.19 17.03 10.97
CA TYR A 378 -12.66 15.69 10.62
C TYR A 378 -13.45 15.04 11.77
N PHE A 379 -12.92 15.05 13.01
CA PHE A 379 -13.61 14.44 14.14
C PHE A 379 -14.88 15.19 14.54
N ASN A 380 -14.90 16.53 14.43
CA ASN A 380 -16.11 17.32 14.63
C ASN A 380 -17.20 16.98 13.61
N ALA A 381 -16.80 16.68 12.38
CA ALA A 381 -17.75 16.26 11.34
C ALA A 381 -18.24 14.81 11.53
N LEU A 382 -17.37 13.92 12.03
CA LEU A 382 -17.65 12.50 12.24
C LEU A 382 -18.51 12.22 13.48
N ASP A 383 -18.38 13.02 14.54
CA ASP A 383 -19.05 12.84 15.84
C ASP A 383 -20.57 12.62 15.72
N PRO A 384 -21.34 13.49 15.05
CA PRO A 384 -22.77 13.27 14.91
C PRO A 384 -23.15 12.02 14.11
N ILE A 385 -22.26 11.56 13.21
CA ILE A 385 -22.48 10.36 12.40
C ILE A 385 -22.36 9.11 13.29
N PHE A 386 -21.44 9.08 14.25
CA PHE A 386 -21.35 8.00 15.24
C PHE A 386 -22.62 7.96 16.13
N GLY A 387 -23.18 9.12 16.47
CA GLY A 387 -24.48 9.20 17.12
C GLY A 387 -25.61 8.57 16.29
N LEU A 388 -25.64 8.87 14.99
CA LEU A 388 -26.60 8.30 14.05
C LEU A 388 -26.44 6.77 13.90
N ILE A 389 -25.20 6.27 13.85
CA ILE A 389 -24.94 4.82 13.85
C ILE A 389 -25.45 4.18 15.15
N LYS A 390 -25.31 4.85 16.30
CA LYS A 390 -25.84 4.37 17.57
C LYS A 390 -27.37 4.25 17.55
N GLU A 391 -28.06 5.22 16.97
CA GLU A 391 -29.51 5.12 16.78
C GLU A 391 -29.88 3.90 15.92
N CYS A 392 -29.08 3.61 14.87
CA CYS A 392 -29.30 2.43 14.03
C CYS A 392 -29.09 1.12 14.81
N GLU A 393 -28.08 1.05 15.68
CA GLU A 393 -27.89 -0.10 16.58
C GLU A 393 -29.01 -0.26 17.60
N GLN A 394 -29.81 0.78 17.83
CA GLN A 394 -30.99 0.78 18.69
C GLN A 394 -32.32 0.54 17.94
N GLY A 395 -32.24 0.22 16.63
CA GLY A 395 -33.41 -0.17 15.84
C GLY A 395 -33.84 0.80 14.75
N ARG A 396 -33.12 1.93 14.56
CA ARG A 396 -33.37 2.80 13.41
C ARG A 396 -32.87 2.11 12.13
N ASP A 397 -33.65 2.08 11.08
CA ASP A 397 -33.26 1.45 9.82
C ASP A 397 -32.16 2.26 9.11
N VAL A 398 -30.96 1.70 9.03
CA VAL A 398 -29.83 2.33 8.31
C VAL A 398 -30.11 2.45 6.82
N MET A 399 -30.86 1.50 6.22
CA MET A 399 -31.17 1.54 4.79
C MET A 399 -32.02 2.73 4.41
N ALA A 400 -32.91 3.18 5.31
CA ALA A 400 -33.72 4.39 5.12
C ALA A 400 -32.90 5.69 5.16
N LEU A 401 -31.68 5.66 5.65
CA LEU A 401 -30.73 6.81 5.69
C LEU A 401 -29.82 6.89 4.45
N LEU A 402 -29.65 5.79 3.75
CA LEU A 402 -28.79 5.75 2.57
C LEU A 402 -29.49 6.35 1.36
N LYS A 403 -28.79 7.20 0.61
CA LYS A 403 -29.26 7.84 -0.64
C LYS A 403 -28.99 7.00 -1.89
N GLY A 404 -28.37 5.84 -1.72
CA GLY A 404 -27.99 4.93 -2.79
C GLY A 404 -27.62 3.55 -2.28
N PRO A 405 -27.11 2.65 -3.12
CA PRO A 405 -26.75 1.30 -2.71
C PRO A 405 -25.56 1.29 -1.75
N ILE A 406 -25.45 0.19 -0.97
CA ILE A 406 -24.30 -0.07 -0.10
C ILE A 406 -23.04 -0.21 -0.95
N CYS A 407 -21.91 0.32 -0.47
CA CYS A 407 -20.61 0.19 -1.12
C CYS A 407 -20.14 -1.28 -1.19
N HIS A 408 -19.25 -1.58 -2.10
CA HIS A 408 -18.74 -2.92 -2.28
C HIS A 408 -17.63 -3.27 -1.25
N ALA A 409 -17.64 -4.52 -0.79
CA ALA A 409 -16.56 -5.12 0.00
C ALA A 409 -15.74 -6.06 -0.89
N GLY A 410 -14.63 -5.57 -1.42
CA GLY A 410 -13.74 -6.38 -2.25
C GLY A 410 -13.86 -6.15 -3.75
N PHE A 411 -13.05 -6.87 -4.53
CA PHE A 411 -12.97 -6.74 -6.01
C PHE A 411 -13.98 -7.65 -6.72
N LYS A 412 -15.24 -7.62 -6.33
CA LYS A 412 -16.27 -8.31 -7.11
C LYS A 412 -16.49 -7.59 -8.45
N ARG A 413 -16.75 -8.36 -9.52
CA ARG A 413 -17.21 -7.79 -10.77
C ARG A 413 -18.48 -6.99 -10.55
N LEU A 414 -18.46 -5.78 -11.07
CA LEU A 414 -19.64 -4.96 -11.23
C LEU A 414 -20.20 -5.29 -12.61
N ASN A 415 -21.16 -6.16 -12.66
CA ASN A 415 -22.00 -6.35 -13.84
C ASN A 415 -23.35 -5.70 -13.57
#